data_17681a951dd3ae16def3ee871c32d428
#
_entry.id   17681a951dd3ae16def3ee871c32d428
#
_cell.length_a   1.000
_cell.length_b   1.000
_cell.length_c   1.000
_cell.angle_alpha   90.00
_cell.angle_beta   90.00
_cell.angle_gamma   90.00
#
_symmetry.space_group_name_H-M   'P 1'
#
loop_
_entity.id
_entity.type
_entity.pdbx_description
1 polymer ?
#
loop_
_entity_poly.entity_id
_entity_poly.type
_entity_poly.pdbx_seq_one_letter_code
_entity_poly.pdbx_strand_id
1 'polypeptide(L)'
;MKKIIFTLLFLSSTQSETSVQHSTPNRIVDIHHSVIDIRLDFLSKKVIGKVSHSFSPLGTSVSNLDLDAEDMIVRRVRLDGKDIPFFQSEEKLHMELVKSYSWLDTLTVMINYTATPRTGLYFFKPDSFYPDRPLQAWTQGEETDNHHWVPLYDYPNDRATFECKLTVDKDLHAISNGELVSKTDNTDGTHTFHWKENYPMVSYLISFAVGNYVKVEDAYKDLPVNYWVYPENQHEAHRSFGKTPDMLEYFNKMTGVDYPFEKYDQVIISDFMWGGMENITLTHNTDRTRHESKAQPAHS
;
A
#
# COMPACT_ATOMS: atom_id res chain seq x y z
N MET A 1 -14.86 -64.72 -46.16
CA MET A 1 -14.17 -63.45 -45.80
C MET A 1 -15.15 -62.60 -44.99
N LYS A 2 -15.04 -62.53 -43.65
CA LYS A 2 -15.89 -61.76 -42.79
C LYS A 2 -15.17 -60.38 -42.58
N LYS A 3 -15.79 -59.27 -42.97
CA LYS A 3 -15.34 -57.89 -42.69
C LYS A 3 -15.79 -57.53 -41.29
N ILE A 4 -14.82 -57.25 -40.40
CA ILE A 4 -15.04 -56.69 -39.07
C ILE A 4 -14.98 -55.17 -39.23
N ILE A 5 -16.10 -54.48 -38.96
CA ILE A 5 -16.19 -53.03 -38.90
C ILE A 5 -15.91 -52.63 -37.47
N PHE A 6 -14.79 -51.89 -37.26
CA PHE A 6 -14.48 -51.25 -35.97
C PHE A 6 -15.15 -49.88 -35.94
N THR A 7 -16.17 -49.74 -35.08
CA THR A 7 -16.76 -48.42 -34.80
C THR A 7 -16.00 -47.79 -33.64
N LEU A 8 -15.22 -46.72 -33.96
CA LEU A 8 -14.61 -45.87 -32.93
C LEU A 8 -15.69 -44.96 -32.36
N LEU A 9 -16.01 -45.17 -31.09
CA LEU A 9 -16.79 -44.18 -30.31
C LEU A 9 -15.82 -43.08 -29.82
N PHE A 10 -15.93 -41.88 -30.38
CA PHE A 10 -15.34 -40.69 -29.80
C PHE A 10 -16.21 -40.23 -28.63
N LEU A 11 -15.75 -40.43 -27.42
CA LEU A 11 -16.28 -39.76 -26.22
C LEU A 11 -15.67 -38.33 -26.20
N SER A 12 -16.44 -37.37 -26.67
CA SER A 12 -16.12 -35.96 -26.41
C SER A 12 -16.46 -35.62 -24.96
N SER A 13 -15.48 -35.60 -24.09
CA SER A 13 -15.61 -34.98 -22.78
C SER A 13 -15.69 -33.46 -22.98
N THR A 14 -16.88 -32.89 -22.95
CA THR A 14 -17.05 -31.46 -22.77
C THR A 14 -16.68 -31.14 -21.32
N GLN A 15 -15.41 -30.75 -21.09
CA GLN A 15 -15.06 -30.00 -19.88
C GLN A 15 -15.77 -28.65 -19.98
N SER A 16 -16.79 -28.48 -19.18
CA SER A 16 -17.35 -27.17 -18.88
C SER A 16 -16.27 -26.42 -18.06
N GLU A 17 -15.48 -25.59 -18.72
CA GLU A 17 -14.73 -24.55 -18.02
C GLU A 17 -15.77 -23.63 -17.35
N THR A 18 -16.00 -23.83 -16.07
CA THR A 18 -16.61 -22.80 -15.25
C THR A 18 -15.62 -21.63 -15.21
N SER A 19 -15.76 -20.68 -16.13
CA SER A 19 -15.12 -19.39 -16.00
C SER A 19 -15.58 -18.81 -14.67
N VAL A 20 -14.70 -18.72 -13.69
CA VAL A 20 -14.92 -17.94 -12.49
C VAL A 20 -15.02 -16.50 -12.98
N GLN A 21 -16.26 -16.01 -13.13
CA GLN A 21 -16.50 -14.65 -13.46
C GLN A 21 -16.21 -13.84 -12.20
N HIS A 22 -15.01 -13.28 -12.09
CA HIS A 22 -14.69 -12.29 -11.07
C HIS A 22 -15.55 -11.06 -11.35
N SER A 23 -16.70 -10.99 -10.70
CA SER A 23 -17.54 -9.80 -10.78
C SER A 23 -16.90 -8.69 -9.97
N THR A 24 -16.63 -7.56 -10.60
CA THR A 24 -16.24 -6.33 -9.91
C THR A 24 -17.25 -6.02 -8.80
N PRO A 25 -16.84 -5.78 -7.56
CA PRO A 25 -17.75 -5.39 -6.50
C PRO A 25 -18.58 -4.15 -6.89
N ASN A 26 -19.84 -4.13 -6.53
CA ASN A 26 -20.68 -2.98 -6.78
C ASN A 26 -20.28 -1.83 -5.85
N ARG A 27 -19.60 -0.82 -6.39
CA ARG A 27 -19.19 0.37 -5.67
C ARG A 27 -20.41 1.27 -5.39
N ILE A 28 -20.71 1.48 -4.12
CA ILE A 28 -21.84 2.31 -3.67
C ILE A 28 -21.43 3.69 -3.15
N VAL A 29 -20.13 3.91 -2.98
CA VAL A 29 -19.52 5.19 -2.55
C VAL A 29 -18.32 5.55 -3.42
N ASP A 30 -18.00 6.81 -3.46
CA ASP A 30 -16.81 7.40 -4.06
C ASP A 30 -15.94 7.97 -2.93
N ILE A 31 -14.79 7.37 -2.69
CA ILE A 31 -13.85 7.85 -1.67
C ILE A 31 -13.02 8.98 -2.28
N HIS A 32 -13.08 10.15 -1.68
CA HIS A 32 -12.34 11.32 -2.17
C HIS A 32 -10.96 11.43 -1.55
N HIS A 33 -10.89 11.15 -0.24
CA HIS A 33 -9.66 11.35 0.52
C HIS A 33 -9.63 10.45 1.77
N SER A 34 -8.46 9.93 2.09
CA SER A 34 -8.24 9.11 3.28
C SER A 34 -7.06 9.62 4.10
N VAL A 35 -7.26 9.75 5.40
CA VAL A 35 -6.19 10.08 6.36
C VAL A 35 -5.96 8.86 7.25
N ILE A 36 -4.82 8.21 7.08
CA ILE A 36 -4.37 7.05 7.84
C ILE A 36 -3.39 7.54 8.91
N ASP A 37 -3.74 7.36 10.18
CA ASP A 37 -2.94 7.79 11.34
C ASP A 37 -2.69 6.58 12.23
N ILE A 38 -1.46 6.04 12.16
CA ILE A 38 -1.11 4.76 12.77
C ILE A 38 0.19 4.82 13.56
N ARG A 39 0.25 4.00 14.60
CA ARG A 39 1.45 3.64 15.33
C ARG A 39 1.76 2.17 15.13
N LEU A 40 3.01 1.85 14.84
CA LEU A 40 3.51 0.50 14.67
C LEU A 40 4.09 -0.03 15.98
N ASP A 41 3.63 -1.19 16.40
CA ASP A 41 4.22 -1.96 17.50
C ASP A 41 4.99 -3.16 16.92
N PHE A 42 6.31 -3.00 16.81
CA PHE A 42 7.19 -4.04 16.29
C PHE A 42 7.27 -5.28 17.20
N LEU A 43 7.06 -5.12 18.51
CA LEU A 43 7.15 -6.24 19.44
C LEU A 43 5.99 -7.20 19.26
N SER A 44 4.78 -6.68 19.18
CA SER A 44 3.55 -7.47 19.00
C SER A 44 3.10 -7.57 17.55
N LYS A 45 3.81 -6.96 16.59
CA LYS A 45 3.49 -6.90 15.15
C LYS A 45 2.08 -6.35 14.93
N LYS A 46 1.77 -5.23 15.57
CA LYS A 46 0.44 -4.61 15.53
C LYS A 46 0.47 -3.22 14.99
N VAL A 47 -0.66 -2.86 14.41
CA VAL A 47 -1.03 -1.48 14.07
C VAL A 47 -2.07 -1.00 15.08
N ILE A 48 -1.82 0.15 15.68
CA ILE A 48 -2.82 0.89 16.47
C ILE A 48 -3.20 2.09 15.62
N GLY A 49 -4.41 2.09 15.09
CA GLY A 49 -4.79 2.99 14.02
C GLY A 49 -6.08 3.77 14.23
N LYS A 50 -6.10 4.88 13.54
CA LYS A 50 -7.29 5.66 13.25
C LYS A 50 -7.23 6.01 11.76
N VAL A 51 -8.32 5.72 11.04
CA VAL A 51 -8.46 6.16 9.65
C VAL A 51 -9.71 7.01 9.50
N SER A 52 -9.64 8.02 8.65
CA SER A 52 -10.77 8.85 8.27
C SER A 52 -10.93 8.85 6.77
N HIS A 53 -12.11 8.51 6.26
CA HIS A 53 -12.44 8.56 4.84
C HIS A 53 -13.49 9.64 4.59
N SER A 54 -13.19 10.58 3.69
CA SER A 54 -14.16 11.49 3.11
C SER A 54 -14.74 10.87 1.85
N PHE A 55 -16.05 10.77 1.75
CA PHE A 55 -16.72 10.08 0.65
C PHE A 55 -18.08 10.69 0.30
N SER A 56 -18.56 10.39 -0.90
CA SER A 56 -19.95 10.64 -1.33
C SER A 56 -20.61 9.33 -1.75
N PRO A 57 -21.92 9.12 -1.43
CA PRO A 57 -22.68 8.03 -2.00
C PRO A 57 -22.78 8.13 -3.53
N LEU A 58 -22.79 7.01 -4.23
CA LEU A 58 -23.03 6.95 -5.69
C LEU A 58 -24.51 6.80 -6.05
N GLY A 59 -25.36 6.51 -5.07
CA GLY A 59 -26.79 6.35 -5.24
C GLY A 59 -27.63 7.51 -4.68
N THR A 60 -28.92 7.43 -4.84
CA THR A 60 -29.89 8.43 -4.34
C THR A 60 -30.36 8.17 -2.91
N SER A 61 -30.10 6.98 -2.37
CA SER A 61 -30.53 6.56 -1.03
C SER A 61 -29.60 5.48 -0.50
N VAL A 62 -28.46 5.87 0.07
CA VAL A 62 -27.48 4.98 0.69
C VAL A 62 -27.57 5.12 2.20
N SER A 63 -27.88 4.04 2.91
CA SER A 63 -28.04 3.99 4.37
C SER A 63 -27.03 3.09 5.07
N ASN A 64 -26.16 2.39 4.31
CA ASN A 64 -25.12 1.54 4.85
C ASN A 64 -23.81 1.78 4.11
N LEU A 65 -22.70 1.59 4.79
CA LEU A 65 -21.35 1.62 4.21
C LEU A 65 -20.60 0.38 4.68
N ASP A 66 -20.07 -0.37 3.73
CA ASP A 66 -19.20 -1.52 3.99
C ASP A 66 -17.79 -1.19 3.54
N LEU A 67 -16.81 -1.49 4.39
CA LEU A 67 -15.38 -1.44 4.08
C LEU A 67 -14.76 -2.81 4.30
N ASP A 68 -13.72 -3.10 3.57
CA ASP A 68 -12.90 -4.28 3.78
C ASP A 68 -12.06 -4.08 5.06
N ALA A 69 -12.04 -5.08 5.95
CA ALA A 69 -11.42 -4.95 7.28
C ALA A 69 -11.17 -6.33 7.88
N GLU A 70 -10.04 -6.94 7.55
CA GLU A 70 -9.63 -8.24 8.02
C GLU A 70 -8.47 -8.13 9.04
N ASP A 71 -8.24 -9.13 9.85
CA ASP A 71 -7.16 -9.19 10.85
C ASP A 71 -7.15 -8.04 11.87
N MET A 72 -8.28 -7.39 12.09
CA MET A 72 -8.37 -6.23 12.98
C MET A 72 -9.58 -6.28 13.91
N ILE A 73 -9.50 -5.46 14.95
CA ILE A 73 -10.59 -5.22 15.89
C ILE A 73 -10.95 -3.74 15.81
N VAL A 74 -12.14 -3.44 15.30
CA VAL A 74 -12.69 -2.09 15.29
C VAL A 74 -13.22 -1.75 16.68
N ARG A 75 -12.84 -0.59 17.19
CA ARG A 75 -13.20 -0.12 18.54
C ARG A 75 -14.28 0.93 18.53
N ARG A 76 -14.31 1.76 17.52
CA ARG A 76 -15.23 2.90 17.42
C ARG A 76 -15.37 3.33 15.98
N VAL A 77 -16.59 3.70 15.60
CA VAL A 77 -16.91 4.31 14.30
C VAL A 77 -17.71 5.58 14.53
N ARG A 78 -17.32 6.64 13.82
CA ARG A 78 -18.01 7.94 13.85
C ARG A 78 -18.31 8.40 12.43
N LEU A 79 -19.50 8.90 12.21
CA LEU A 79 -19.90 9.62 11.00
C LEU A 79 -20.08 11.09 11.36
N ASP A 80 -19.32 11.97 10.70
CA ASP A 80 -19.34 13.43 10.97
C ASP A 80 -19.20 13.75 12.46
N GLY A 81 -18.31 13.03 13.14
CA GLY A 81 -18.00 13.21 14.57
C GLY A 81 -18.97 12.55 15.55
N LYS A 82 -20.08 11.93 15.08
CA LYS A 82 -21.06 11.23 15.92
C LYS A 82 -20.89 9.73 15.84
N ASP A 83 -20.95 9.06 16.98
CA ASP A 83 -20.88 7.59 17.01
C ASP A 83 -22.08 6.99 16.25
N ILE A 84 -21.80 5.96 15.44
CA ILE A 84 -22.81 5.23 14.68
C ILE A 84 -22.73 3.73 14.98
N PRO A 85 -23.83 2.98 14.80
CA PRO A 85 -23.85 1.53 14.89
C PRO A 85 -22.96 0.90 13.84
N PHE A 86 -22.25 -0.16 14.21
CA PHE A 86 -21.46 -0.98 13.32
C PHE A 86 -21.40 -2.42 13.82
N PHE A 87 -21.12 -3.34 12.93
CA PHE A 87 -20.68 -4.69 13.29
C PHE A 87 -19.56 -5.13 12.35
N GLN A 88 -18.74 -6.03 12.81
CA GLN A 88 -17.61 -6.56 12.03
C GLN A 88 -17.87 -8.05 11.75
N SER A 89 -17.82 -8.44 10.49
CA SER A 89 -17.68 -9.82 10.04
C SER A 89 -16.21 -10.22 9.96
N GLU A 90 -15.89 -11.40 9.45
CA GLU A 90 -14.50 -11.83 9.30
C GLU A 90 -13.71 -10.93 8.33
N GLU A 91 -14.35 -10.45 7.26
CA GLU A 91 -13.68 -9.72 6.17
C GLU A 91 -14.11 -8.25 6.06
N LYS A 92 -15.21 -7.86 6.70
CA LYS A 92 -15.81 -6.53 6.47
C LYS A 92 -16.25 -5.84 7.75
N LEU A 93 -16.16 -4.52 7.70
CA LEU A 93 -16.78 -3.60 8.63
C LEU A 93 -18.06 -3.06 8.01
N HIS A 94 -19.20 -3.39 8.64
CA HIS A 94 -20.54 -2.93 8.23
C HIS A 94 -20.98 -1.77 9.12
N MET A 95 -21.35 -0.64 8.52
CA MET A 95 -21.72 0.58 9.23
C MET A 95 -23.12 1.00 8.82
N GLU A 96 -24.00 1.24 9.83
CA GLU A 96 -25.33 1.79 9.60
C GLU A 96 -25.28 3.31 9.64
N LEU A 97 -25.53 3.95 8.51
CA LEU A 97 -25.63 5.40 8.45
C LEU A 97 -26.99 5.82 9.06
N VAL A 98 -26.97 6.79 9.98
CA VAL A 98 -28.16 7.20 10.77
C VAL A 98 -29.37 7.61 9.96
N LYS A 99 -29.22 7.86 8.67
CA LYS A 99 -30.26 8.15 7.67
C LYS A 99 -29.76 7.78 6.28
N SER A 100 -30.62 7.85 5.30
CA SER A 100 -30.18 7.74 3.90
C SER A 100 -29.52 9.03 3.44
N TYR A 101 -28.44 8.86 2.69
CA TYR A 101 -27.68 9.93 2.04
C TYR A 101 -27.65 9.71 0.52
N SER A 102 -27.36 10.75 -0.21
CA SER A 102 -27.37 10.76 -1.67
C SER A 102 -26.01 11.25 -2.21
N TRP A 103 -25.83 11.18 -3.51
CA TRP A 103 -24.65 11.69 -4.21
C TRP A 103 -24.41 13.21 -4.03
N LEU A 104 -25.37 13.95 -3.46
CA LEU A 104 -25.21 15.36 -3.09
C LEU A 104 -24.56 15.58 -1.72
N ASP A 105 -24.44 14.51 -0.93
CA ASP A 105 -23.88 14.57 0.41
C ASP A 105 -22.38 14.21 0.35
N THR A 106 -21.56 14.92 1.11
CA THR A 106 -20.18 14.55 1.41
C THR A 106 -20.07 14.27 2.89
N LEU A 107 -19.56 13.12 3.24
CA LEU A 107 -19.54 12.57 4.60
C LEU A 107 -18.10 12.22 5.00
N THR A 108 -17.83 12.21 6.31
CA THR A 108 -16.57 11.71 6.84
C THR A 108 -16.81 10.61 7.84
N VAL A 109 -16.33 9.41 7.56
CA VAL A 109 -16.31 8.30 8.54
C VAL A 109 -14.93 8.21 9.16
N MET A 110 -14.87 8.11 10.49
CA MET A 110 -13.64 7.90 11.27
C MET A 110 -13.74 6.58 12.02
N ILE A 111 -12.71 5.76 11.89
CA ILE A 111 -12.64 4.40 12.43
C ILE A 111 -11.41 4.27 13.32
N ASN A 112 -11.59 3.87 14.59
CA ASN A 112 -10.50 3.52 15.48
C ASN A 112 -10.39 2.00 15.56
N TYR A 113 -9.18 1.47 15.36
CA TYR A 113 -8.96 0.03 15.25
C TYR A 113 -7.59 -0.40 15.78
N THR A 114 -7.43 -1.71 15.93
CA THR A 114 -6.12 -2.35 16.14
C THR A 114 -6.05 -3.55 15.21
N ALA A 115 -5.02 -3.59 14.36
CA ALA A 115 -4.81 -4.71 13.44
C ALA A 115 -3.61 -5.56 13.84
N THR A 116 -3.67 -6.85 13.49
CA THR A 116 -2.56 -7.81 13.58
C THR A 116 -2.43 -8.50 12.22
N PRO A 117 -1.87 -7.80 11.22
CA PRO A 117 -1.91 -8.24 9.84
C PRO A 117 -1.17 -9.56 9.60
N ARG A 118 -1.78 -10.47 8.85
CA ARG A 118 -1.17 -11.71 8.34
C ARG A 118 -0.51 -11.48 6.98
N THR A 119 -1.01 -10.52 6.22
CA THR A 119 -0.53 -10.09 4.90
C THR A 119 -0.73 -8.56 4.77
N GLY A 120 -0.32 -7.95 3.66
CA GLY A 120 -0.47 -6.52 3.40
C GLY A 120 0.52 -5.63 4.15
N LEU A 121 0.89 -5.99 5.39
CA LEU A 121 1.93 -5.32 6.18
C LEU A 121 2.77 -6.36 6.90
N TYR A 122 4.06 -6.29 6.69
CA TYR A 122 5.04 -7.25 7.19
C TYR A 122 5.99 -6.61 8.20
N PHE A 123 6.27 -7.33 9.30
CA PHE A 123 7.20 -6.89 10.36
C PHE A 123 8.37 -7.83 10.45
N PHE A 124 9.57 -7.29 10.38
CA PHE A 124 10.84 -8.00 10.50
C PHE A 124 11.67 -7.44 11.64
N LYS A 125 12.39 -8.31 12.32
CA LYS A 125 13.37 -7.96 13.35
C LYS A 125 14.45 -9.01 13.42
N PRO A 126 15.65 -8.69 13.93
CA PRO A 126 16.67 -9.69 14.24
C PRO A 126 16.11 -10.81 15.12
N ASP A 127 16.52 -12.03 14.86
CA ASP A 127 16.22 -13.19 15.69
C ASP A 127 17.43 -14.15 15.75
N SER A 128 17.29 -15.27 16.46
CA SER A 128 18.39 -16.23 16.63
C SER A 128 18.83 -16.92 15.32
N PHE A 129 17.94 -16.99 14.32
CA PHE A 129 18.25 -17.61 13.01
C PHE A 129 18.78 -16.58 12.02
N TYR A 130 18.34 -15.31 12.17
CA TYR A 130 18.69 -14.21 11.28
C TYR A 130 19.11 -12.98 12.12
N PRO A 131 20.31 -13.03 12.76
CA PRO A 131 20.75 -11.97 13.69
C PRO A 131 21.01 -10.63 13.00
N ASP A 132 21.35 -10.66 11.71
CA ASP A 132 21.67 -9.47 10.91
C ASP A 132 20.44 -8.92 10.14
N ARG A 133 19.25 -9.52 10.33
CA ARG A 133 18.02 -9.04 9.70
C ARG A 133 17.71 -7.63 10.18
N PRO A 134 17.40 -6.67 9.27
CA PRO A 134 17.04 -5.32 9.70
C PRO A 134 15.73 -5.29 10.50
N LEU A 135 15.63 -4.35 11.44
CA LEU A 135 14.35 -3.99 12.05
C LEU A 135 13.56 -3.18 11.03
N GLN A 136 12.50 -3.75 10.49
CA GLN A 136 11.75 -3.21 9.37
C GLN A 136 10.26 -3.52 9.46
N ALA A 137 9.42 -2.61 8.93
CA ALA A 137 8.06 -2.92 8.51
C ALA A 137 7.81 -2.31 7.13
N TRP A 138 7.12 -3.04 6.25
CA TRP A 138 6.79 -2.56 4.92
C TRP A 138 5.48 -3.18 4.42
N THR A 139 4.81 -2.44 3.54
CA THR A 139 3.54 -2.84 2.96
C THR A 139 3.71 -3.50 1.59
N GLN A 140 2.79 -4.41 1.28
CA GLN A 140 2.54 -4.96 -0.06
C GLN A 140 1.05 -5.10 -0.23
N GLY A 141 0.43 -4.15 -0.92
CA GLY A 141 -1.03 -4.04 -1.02
C GLY A 141 -1.64 -4.79 -2.18
N GLU A 142 -0.84 -5.18 -3.20
CA GLU A 142 -1.34 -5.92 -4.36
C GLU A 142 -1.66 -7.39 -3.96
N GLU A 143 -2.84 -7.95 -4.38
CA GLU A 143 -3.83 -7.26 -5.20
C GLU A 143 -4.82 -6.41 -4.35
N THR A 144 -5.20 -6.86 -3.15
CA THR A 144 -6.18 -6.27 -2.25
C THR A 144 -5.82 -6.54 -0.79
N ASP A 145 -4.53 -6.47 -0.43
CA ASP A 145 -4.04 -6.87 0.90
C ASP A 145 -3.94 -5.70 1.90
N ASN A 146 -4.23 -4.46 1.49
CA ASN A 146 -4.14 -3.33 2.42
C ASN A 146 -5.22 -3.36 3.50
N HIS A 147 -6.37 -4.02 3.26
CA HIS A 147 -7.44 -4.14 4.27
C HIS A 147 -7.08 -5.01 5.48
N HIS A 148 -5.91 -5.68 5.48
CA HIS A 148 -5.40 -6.41 6.65
C HIS A 148 -4.75 -5.50 7.70
N TRP A 149 -4.39 -4.26 7.33
CA TRP A 149 -3.76 -3.33 8.27
C TRP A 149 -4.49 -1.98 8.40
N VAL A 150 -5.39 -1.65 7.48
CA VAL A 150 -6.23 -0.45 7.52
C VAL A 150 -7.62 -0.75 6.95
N PRO A 151 -8.73 -0.41 7.65
CA PRO A 151 -10.05 -0.59 7.07
C PRO A 151 -10.27 0.39 5.92
N LEU A 152 -10.57 -0.11 4.70
CA LEU A 152 -10.77 0.72 3.50
C LEU A 152 -11.62 -0.01 2.47
N TYR A 153 -12.00 0.68 1.40
CA TYR A 153 -12.53 0.05 0.19
C TYR A 153 -11.33 -0.42 -0.64
N ASP A 154 -11.00 -1.73 -0.54
CA ASP A 154 -9.79 -2.29 -1.11
C ASP A 154 -10.02 -2.94 -2.46
N TYR A 155 -10.44 -2.13 -3.43
CA TYR A 155 -10.62 -2.58 -4.80
C TYR A 155 -10.20 -1.50 -5.81
N PRO A 156 -9.57 -1.87 -6.95
CA PRO A 156 -8.95 -0.91 -7.87
C PRO A 156 -9.93 -0.11 -8.75
N ASN A 157 -11.25 -0.24 -8.54
CA ASN A 157 -12.27 0.52 -9.26
C ASN A 157 -12.62 1.86 -8.60
N ASP A 158 -11.89 2.24 -7.54
CA ASP A 158 -11.94 3.55 -6.90
C ASP A 158 -10.55 4.18 -6.82
N ARG A 159 -10.48 5.51 -6.77
CA ARG A 159 -9.24 6.27 -6.64
C ARG A 159 -9.45 7.42 -5.68
N ALA A 160 -8.54 7.56 -4.72
CA ALA A 160 -8.58 8.61 -3.72
C ALA A 160 -7.20 9.21 -3.49
N THR A 161 -7.15 10.42 -2.93
CA THR A 161 -5.92 10.98 -2.37
C THR A 161 -5.71 10.45 -0.94
N PHE A 162 -4.44 10.42 -0.47
CA PHE A 162 -4.11 9.85 0.81
C PHE A 162 -3.16 10.72 1.63
N GLU A 163 -3.34 10.67 2.94
CA GLU A 163 -2.35 11.11 3.91
C GLU A 163 -2.00 9.94 4.83
N CYS A 164 -0.69 9.74 5.07
CA CYS A 164 -0.20 8.77 6.05
C CYS A 164 0.55 9.48 7.17
N LYS A 165 0.08 9.30 8.41
CA LYS A 165 0.74 9.73 9.64
C LYS A 165 1.28 8.49 10.34
N LEU A 166 2.60 8.32 10.29
CA LEU A 166 3.30 7.13 10.75
C LEU A 166 4.08 7.46 12.02
N THR A 167 3.62 6.97 13.16
CA THR A 167 4.31 7.13 14.45
C THR A 167 5.19 5.91 14.71
N VAL A 168 6.49 6.13 14.85
CA VAL A 168 7.53 5.11 15.01
C VAL A 168 8.56 5.54 16.05
N ASP A 169 9.36 4.59 16.55
CA ASP A 169 10.46 4.90 17.46
C ASP A 169 11.46 5.87 16.83
N LYS A 170 12.05 6.75 17.64
CA LYS A 170 12.92 7.87 17.17
C LYS A 170 14.13 7.44 16.33
N ASP A 171 14.58 6.19 16.48
CA ASP A 171 15.73 5.66 15.75
C ASP A 171 15.36 5.10 14.37
N LEU A 172 14.06 5.17 14.00
CA LEU A 172 13.54 4.68 12.73
C LEU A 172 13.07 5.83 11.83
N HIS A 173 13.18 5.62 10.53
CA HIS A 173 12.54 6.45 9.51
C HIS A 173 11.29 5.77 9.00
N ALA A 174 10.26 6.57 8.74
CA ALA A 174 9.03 6.12 8.07
C ALA A 174 8.86 6.91 6.78
N ILE A 175 8.83 6.18 5.66
CA ILE A 175 8.74 6.73 4.31
C ILE A 175 7.42 6.25 3.71
N SER A 176 6.67 7.14 3.03
CA SER A 176 5.40 6.80 2.38
C SER A 176 5.25 7.52 1.04
N ASN A 177 4.13 7.28 0.36
CA ASN A 177 3.77 7.97 -0.88
C ASN A 177 3.67 9.49 -0.69
N GLY A 178 3.85 10.23 -1.78
CA GLY A 178 3.72 11.68 -1.81
C GLY A 178 4.85 12.45 -1.13
N GLU A 179 4.58 13.67 -0.76
CA GLU A 179 5.56 14.57 -0.13
C GLU A 179 5.52 14.48 1.40
N LEU A 180 6.68 14.72 2.03
CA LEU A 180 6.78 14.84 3.48
C LEU A 180 6.28 16.21 3.94
N VAL A 181 5.08 16.24 4.53
CA VAL A 181 4.46 17.48 5.05
C VAL A 181 5.15 17.92 6.34
N SER A 182 5.43 16.97 7.26
CA SER A 182 6.09 17.27 8.52
C SER A 182 6.69 16.02 9.18
N LYS A 183 7.71 16.26 10.01
CA LYS A 183 8.22 15.33 11.02
C LYS A 183 8.09 15.98 12.38
N THR A 184 7.40 15.32 13.31
CA THR A 184 7.16 15.82 14.66
C THR A 184 7.81 14.88 15.68
N ASP A 185 8.61 15.45 16.59
CA ASP A 185 9.19 14.73 17.71
C ASP A 185 8.17 14.67 18.86
N ASN A 186 7.83 13.48 19.27
CA ASN A 186 6.87 13.25 20.37
C ASN A 186 7.59 13.16 21.72
N THR A 187 6.86 13.49 22.80
CA THR A 187 7.43 13.47 24.17
C THR A 187 7.68 12.06 24.72
N ASP A 188 7.13 11.03 24.05
CA ASP A 188 7.26 9.62 24.45
C ASP A 188 8.44 8.89 23.77
N GLY A 189 9.33 9.62 23.10
CA GLY A 189 10.50 9.05 22.43
C GLY A 189 10.20 8.49 21.04
N THR A 190 9.08 8.89 20.42
CA THR A 190 8.73 8.53 19.06
C THR A 190 8.81 9.74 18.13
N HIS A 191 8.77 9.49 16.81
CA HIS A 191 8.52 10.50 15.79
C HIS A 191 7.23 10.19 15.06
N THR A 192 6.52 11.22 14.59
CA THR A 192 5.41 11.11 13.66
C THR A 192 5.79 11.75 12.34
N PHE A 193 5.85 10.96 11.28
CA PHE A 193 6.04 11.42 9.91
C PHE A 193 4.68 11.58 9.25
N HIS A 194 4.40 12.75 8.68
CA HIS A 194 3.17 13.04 7.95
C HIS A 194 3.49 13.17 6.47
N TRP A 195 3.01 12.21 5.69
CA TRP A 195 3.13 12.16 4.24
C TRP A 195 1.78 12.43 3.59
N LYS A 196 1.81 13.03 2.40
CA LYS A 196 0.60 13.35 1.64
C LYS A 196 0.81 13.08 0.16
N GLU A 197 -0.07 12.23 -0.39
CA GLU A 197 -0.18 11.97 -1.82
C GLU A 197 -1.33 12.79 -2.38
N ASN A 198 -1.03 13.72 -3.27
CA ASN A 198 -2.00 14.67 -3.82
C ASN A 198 -2.71 14.15 -5.07
N TYR A 199 -2.22 13.06 -5.67
CA TYR A 199 -2.83 12.45 -6.86
C TYR A 199 -3.72 11.28 -6.47
N PRO A 200 -4.96 11.22 -7.01
CA PRO A 200 -5.85 10.10 -6.75
C PRO A 200 -5.24 8.79 -7.27
N MET A 201 -5.05 7.83 -6.39
CA MET A 201 -4.51 6.50 -6.71
C MET A 201 -5.40 5.39 -6.18
N VAL A 202 -5.23 4.19 -6.72
CA VAL A 202 -5.91 2.98 -6.25
C VAL A 202 -5.34 2.53 -4.90
N SER A 203 -6.17 1.85 -4.10
CA SER A 203 -5.83 1.48 -2.71
C SER A 203 -4.56 0.62 -2.59
N TYR A 204 -4.34 -0.34 -3.47
CA TYR A 204 -3.21 -1.25 -3.38
C TYR A 204 -1.84 -0.58 -3.54
N LEU A 205 -1.78 0.65 -4.09
CA LEU A 205 -0.56 1.46 -4.22
C LEU A 205 -0.24 2.29 -2.97
N ILE A 206 -1.13 2.29 -1.95
CA ILE A 206 -0.81 2.90 -0.64
C ILE A 206 0.31 2.10 -0.02
N SER A 207 1.43 2.78 0.25
CA SER A 207 2.61 2.10 0.73
C SER A 207 3.39 2.90 1.75
N PHE A 208 4.09 2.18 2.61
CA PHE A 208 5.14 2.73 3.46
C PHE A 208 6.21 1.69 3.75
N ALA A 209 7.38 2.19 4.07
CA ALA A 209 8.48 1.41 4.64
C ALA A 209 9.01 2.10 5.90
N VAL A 210 9.26 1.31 6.94
CA VAL A 210 9.80 1.77 8.22
C VAL A 210 11.05 0.97 8.55
N GLY A 211 12.13 1.64 8.93
CA GLY A 211 13.38 1.00 9.28
C GLY A 211 14.50 1.99 9.59
N ASN A 212 15.68 1.48 9.88
CA ASN A 212 16.87 2.30 9.98
C ASN A 212 17.39 2.60 8.58
N TYR A 213 16.90 3.67 7.99
CA TYR A 213 17.26 4.10 6.64
C TYR A 213 18.11 5.37 6.63
N VAL A 214 18.96 5.49 5.62
CA VAL A 214 19.60 6.74 5.20
C VAL A 214 19.06 7.13 3.83
N LYS A 215 18.83 8.43 3.65
CA LYS A 215 18.42 8.99 2.36
C LYS A 215 19.65 9.41 1.56
N VAL A 216 19.76 8.92 0.34
CA VAL A 216 20.72 9.38 -0.66
C VAL A 216 19.96 10.19 -1.70
N GLU A 217 20.29 11.46 -1.81
CA GLU A 217 19.56 12.41 -2.66
C GLU A 217 20.11 12.41 -4.09
N ASP A 218 19.21 12.49 -5.05
CA ASP A 218 19.45 12.68 -6.47
C ASP A 218 18.31 13.54 -7.04
N ALA A 219 18.35 13.87 -8.31
CA ALA A 219 17.33 14.68 -8.94
C ALA A 219 17.24 14.44 -10.46
N TYR A 220 16.02 14.57 -10.98
CA TYR A 220 15.77 14.71 -12.41
C TYR A 220 15.12 16.07 -12.66
N LYS A 221 15.86 17.03 -13.24
CA LYS A 221 15.44 18.44 -13.31
C LYS A 221 15.13 18.96 -11.89
N ASP A 222 13.92 19.47 -11.66
CA ASP A 222 13.43 19.94 -10.36
C ASP A 222 12.74 18.82 -9.54
N LEU A 223 12.61 17.62 -10.08
CA LEU A 223 12.00 16.47 -9.41
C LEU A 223 13.00 15.81 -8.44
N PRO A 224 12.72 15.76 -7.14
CA PRO A 224 13.51 14.98 -6.20
C PRO A 224 13.48 13.47 -6.54
N VAL A 225 14.65 12.86 -6.62
CA VAL A 225 14.82 11.40 -6.75
C VAL A 225 15.65 10.95 -5.56
N ASN A 226 15.13 10.09 -4.72
CA ASN A 226 15.83 9.67 -3.53
C ASN A 226 15.95 8.15 -3.44
N TYR A 227 17.06 7.69 -2.86
CA TYR A 227 17.32 6.29 -2.60
C TYR A 227 17.41 6.07 -1.10
N TRP A 228 16.46 5.29 -0.56
CA TRP A 228 16.41 4.94 0.85
C TRP A 228 17.05 3.56 1.03
N VAL A 229 18.22 3.55 1.64
CA VAL A 229 19.04 2.36 1.80
C VAL A 229 19.48 2.18 3.26
N TYR A 230 19.99 1.00 3.62
CA TYR A 230 20.56 0.81 4.94
C TYR A 230 21.86 1.62 5.10
N PRO A 231 22.20 2.09 6.31
CA PRO A 231 23.38 2.92 6.54
C PRO A 231 24.68 2.31 5.98
N GLU A 232 24.86 1.01 6.13
CA GLU A 232 26.03 0.27 5.61
C GLU A 232 26.09 0.22 4.08
N ASN A 233 24.96 0.41 3.41
CA ASN A 233 24.86 0.36 1.94
C ASN A 233 24.78 1.74 1.28
N GLN A 234 24.93 2.83 2.05
CA GLN A 234 24.83 4.19 1.53
C GLN A 234 25.75 4.43 0.32
N HIS A 235 26.98 3.89 0.37
CA HIS A 235 27.98 4.04 -0.68
C HIS A 235 27.65 3.29 -1.98
N GLU A 236 26.69 2.38 -1.96
CA GLU A 236 26.25 1.57 -3.11
C GLU A 236 25.03 2.17 -3.81
N ALA A 237 24.34 3.14 -3.19
CA ALA A 237 23.06 3.66 -3.65
C ALA A 237 23.12 4.18 -5.09
N HIS A 238 24.06 5.08 -5.41
CA HIS A 238 24.19 5.61 -6.76
C HIS A 238 24.60 4.54 -7.80
N ARG A 239 25.36 3.53 -7.40
CA ARG A 239 25.70 2.43 -8.31
C ARG A 239 24.45 1.61 -8.65
N SER A 240 23.58 1.38 -7.67
CA SER A 240 22.38 0.57 -7.83
C SER A 240 21.26 1.33 -8.56
N PHE A 241 21.06 2.59 -8.22
CA PHE A 241 19.87 3.35 -8.60
C PHE A 241 20.14 4.64 -9.39
N GLY A 242 21.42 5.07 -9.50
CA GLY A 242 21.78 6.36 -10.10
C GLY A 242 21.49 6.52 -11.59
N LYS A 243 20.94 5.50 -12.27
CA LYS A 243 20.40 5.62 -13.64
C LYS A 243 18.94 6.05 -13.65
N THR A 244 18.29 6.20 -12.51
CA THR A 244 16.87 6.57 -12.42
C THR A 244 16.56 7.91 -13.10
N PRO A 245 17.38 8.98 -12.95
CA PRO A 245 17.16 10.22 -13.70
C PRO A 245 17.18 10.02 -15.22
N ASP A 246 18.13 9.21 -15.75
CA ASP A 246 18.22 8.91 -17.18
C ASP A 246 16.98 8.12 -17.66
N MET A 247 16.48 7.20 -16.83
CA MET A 247 15.27 6.43 -17.13
C MET A 247 14.03 7.34 -17.17
N LEU A 248 13.89 8.28 -16.24
CA LEU A 248 12.82 9.27 -16.23
C LEU A 248 12.87 10.13 -17.50
N GLU A 249 14.07 10.61 -17.88
CA GLU A 249 14.24 11.35 -19.13
C GLU A 249 13.84 10.53 -20.36
N TYR A 250 14.26 9.27 -20.41
CA TYR A 250 13.93 8.36 -21.51
C TYR A 250 12.43 8.15 -21.63
N PHE A 251 11.74 7.82 -20.52
CA PHE A 251 10.30 7.59 -20.53
C PHE A 251 9.51 8.86 -20.85
N ASN A 252 9.90 10.02 -20.32
CA ASN A 252 9.27 11.29 -20.67
C ASN A 252 9.37 11.58 -22.18
N LYS A 253 10.52 11.29 -22.80
CA LYS A 253 10.68 11.43 -24.26
C LYS A 253 9.83 10.41 -25.04
N MET A 254 9.77 9.17 -24.58
CA MET A 254 9.05 8.10 -25.27
C MET A 254 7.54 8.27 -25.20
N THR A 255 7.01 8.71 -24.07
CA THR A 255 5.57 8.87 -23.83
C THR A 255 5.05 10.25 -24.26
N GLY A 256 5.94 11.24 -24.36
CA GLY A 256 5.56 12.64 -24.53
C GLY A 256 4.89 13.27 -23.30
N VAL A 257 4.98 12.62 -22.14
CA VAL A 257 4.39 13.07 -20.86
C VAL A 257 5.50 13.12 -19.82
N ASP A 258 5.64 14.26 -19.14
CA ASP A 258 6.54 14.37 -18.00
C ASP A 258 5.99 13.58 -16.80
N TYR A 259 6.90 13.04 -15.97
CA TYR A 259 6.52 12.36 -14.72
C TYR A 259 5.70 13.32 -13.85
N PRO A 260 4.45 12.97 -13.48
CA PRO A 260 3.50 13.95 -12.95
C PRO A 260 3.54 14.14 -11.44
N PHE A 261 4.26 13.29 -10.70
CA PHE A 261 4.22 13.26 -9.24
C PHE A 261 5.31 14.11 -8.60
N GLU A 262 5.23 14.36 -7.30
CA GLU A 262 6.05 15.31 -6.56
C GLU A 262 7.48 14.82 -6.30
N LYS A 263 7.71 13.51 -6.32
CA LYS A 263 9.01 12.88 -6.09
C LYS A 263 9.07 11.50 -6.76
N TYR A 264 10.27 10.96 -6.87
CA TYR A 264 10.49 9.55 -7.19
C TYR A 264 11.44 8.93 -6.16
N ASP A 265 10.88 8.30 -5.13
CA ASP A 265 11.65 7.59 -4.12
C ASP A 265 11.73 6.10 -4.43
N GLN A 266 12.88 5.49 -4.13
CA GLN A 266 13.09 4.06 -4.14
C GLN A 266 13.58 3.64 -2.76
N VAL A 267 13.01 2.58 -2.20
CA VAL A 267 13.43 2.03 -0.93
C VAL A 267 13.79 0.55 -1.07
N ILE A 268 14.93 0.14 -0.50
CA ILE A 268 15.28 -1.27 -0.41
C ILE A 268 14.61 -1.89 0.80
N ILE A 269 14.04 -3.08 0.61
CA ILE A 269 13.37 -3.83 1.67
C ILE A 269 13.89 -5.27 1.72
N SER A 270 14.08 -5.79 2.92
CA SER A 270 14.54 -7.15 3.17
C SER A 270 13.39 -8.14 3.12
N ASP A 271 13.72 -9.38 2.78
CA ASP A 271 12.76 -10.50 2.70
C ASP A 271 11.63 -10.28 1.68
N PHE A 272 11.80 -9.37 0.74
CA PHE A 272 10.84 -9.13 -0.34
C PHE A 272 10.98 -10.20 -1.42
N MET A 273 9.90 -10.95 -1.66
CA MET A 273 9.97 -12.10 -2.56
C MET A 273 9.89 -11.72 -4.06
N TRP A 274 9.49 -10.50 -4.38
CA TRP A 274 9.48 -9.97 -5.74
C TRP A 274 10.70 -9.08 -6.00
N GLY A 275 10.92 -8.67 -7.26
CA GLY A 275 11.99 -7.77 -7.63
C GLY A 275 11.75 -6.33 -7.22
N GLY A 276 10.53 -5.86 -7.43
CA GLY A 276 10.08 -4.50 -7.12
C GLY A 276 8.56 -4.42 -7.08
N MET A 277 8.05 -3.35 -6.50
CA MET A 277 6.63 -2.96 -6.50
C MET A 277 6.53 -1.48 -6.83
N GLU A 278 5.73 -1.16 -7.83
CA GLU A 278 5.59 0.16 -8.44
C GLU A 278 4.68 1.14 -7.67
N ASN A 279 4.68 1.11 -6.37
CA ASN A 279 3.92 2.07 -5.56
C ASN A 279 4.23 3.51 -6.00
N ILE A 280 3.18 4.31 -6.23
CA ILE A 280 3.32 5.69 -6.70
C ILE A 280 4.21 6.48 -5.75
N THR A 281 5.22 7.15 -6.28
CA THR A 281 6.19 7.99 -5.57
C THR A 281 7.11 7.27 -4.58
N LEU A 282 6.91 5.97 -4.30
CA LEU A 282 7.73 5.17 -3.41
C LEU A 282 7.84 3.72 -3.90
N THR A 283 8.67 3.46 -4.90
CA THR A 283 8.93 2.09 -5.39
C THR A 283 9.66 1.27 -4.33
N HIS A 284 9.09 0.11 -3.96
CA HIS A 284 9.77 -0.87 -3.13
C HIS A 284 10.65 -1.76 -4.00
N ASN A 285 11.90 -1.96 -3.61
CA ASN A 285 12.84 -2.83 -4.30
C ASN A 285 13.40 -3.86 -3.31
N THR A 286 13.55 -5.11 -3.76
CA THR A 286 14.27 -6.09 -2.93
C THR A 286 15.71 -5.62 -2.71
N ASP A 287 16.22 -5.81 -1.51
CA ASP A 287 17.63 -5.49 -1.18
C ASP A 287 18.64 -6.31 -1.99
N ARG A 288 18.19 -7.38 -2.69
CA ARG A 288 19.00 -8.18 -3.62
C ARG A 288 19.34 -7.45 -4.93
N THR A 289 18.64 -6.33 -5.24
CA THR A 289 18.94 -5.48 -6.41
C THR A 289 20.15 -4.58 -6.21
N ARG A 290 20.73 -4.57 -5.01
CA ARG A 290 21.93 -3.79 -4.72
C ARG A 290 23.14 -4.29 -5.52
N HIS A 291 23.88 -3.35 -6.07
CA HIS A 291 25.14 -3.61 -6.77
C HIS A 291 26.31 -3.41 -5.82
N GLU A 292 26.86 -4.49 -5.30
CA GLU A 292 28.06 -4.47 -4.50
C GLU A 292 29.24 -3.82 -5.23
N SER A 293 30.26 -3.35 -4.48
CA SER A 293 31.42 -2.67 -5.02
C SER A 293 32.20 -3.47 -6.09
N LYS A 294 32.05 -4.79 -6.09
CA LYS A 294 32.67 -5.72 -7.05
C LYS A 294 31.82 -5.97 -8.31
N ALA A 295 30.52 -5.61 -8.28
CA ALA A 295 29.68 -5.76 -9.45
C ALA A 295 30.14 -4.80 -10.55
N GLN A 296 30.39 -5.30 -11.74
CA GLN A 296 30.63 -4.44 -12.89
C GLN A 296 29.30 -3.83 -13.33
N PRO A 297 29.25 -2.52 -13.69
CA PRO A 297 28.07 -1.95 -14.32
C PRO A 297 27.72 -2.79 -15.54
N ALA A 298 26.43 -3.09 -15.73
CA ALA A 298 26.00 -3.70 -16.97
C ALA A 298 26.47 -2.80 -18.12
N HIS A 299 27.19 -3.35 -19.06
CA HIS A 299 27.62 -2.59 -20.24
C HIS A 299 26.37 -2.10 -20.96
N SER A 300 26.31 -0.80 -21.19
CA SER A 300 25.31 -0.08 -22.00
C SER A 300 25.29 -0.58 -23.44
#